data_f4b3fa45e7a10a567b5d7a217b8bdf1d
#
_entry.id   f4b3fa45e7a10a567b5d7a217b8bdf1d
#
_cell.length_a   1.000
_cell.length_b   1.000
_cell.length_c   1.000
_cell.angle_alpha   90.00
_cell.angle_beta   90.00
_cell.angle_gamma   90.00
#
_symmetry.space_group_name_H-M   'P 1'
#
loop_
_entity.id
_entity.type
_entity.pdbx_description
1 polymer ?
#
loop_
_entity_poly.entity_id
_entity_poly.type
_entity_poly.pdbx_seq_one_letter_code
_entity_poly.pdbx_strand_id
1 'polypeptide(L)'
;PELSGLYVIGYDSKPYRLGFAIGNEFSDHVMERQNYLYLAHSKLRSCSYGPELRVGPLPQHLAGTSRILRNGEVVWQNEFLSGEANMCHSLENLEYHHFKYSQFLRPGDVHIHFFGTATLSFADGIRTQPGDVFEISQAEFGAPLINGIEPVEAAFTPGTIGTL
;
A
#
# COMPACT_ATOMS: atom_id res chain seq x y z
N PRO A 1 1.53 -6.14 -3.80
CA PRO A 1 2.71 -5.38 -4.24
C PRO A 1 2.29 -4.24 -5.15
N GLU A 2 2.80 -3.03 -4.94
CA GLU A 2 2.46 -1.86 -5.75
C GLU A 2 3.49 -0.73 -5.58
N LEU A 3 3.31 0.37 -6.29
CA LEU A 3 3.99 1.62 -5.97
C LEU A 3 3.12 2.48 -5.06
N SER A 4 3.79 3.23 -4.18
CA SER A 4 3.18 4.28 -3.39
C SER A 4 3.81 5.63 -3.68
N GLY A 5 2.98 6.68 -3.75
CA GLY A 5 3.42 8.08 -3.83
C GLY A 5 3.42 8.71 -2.44
N LEU A 6 4.49 9.41 -2.11
CA LEU A 6 4.66 10.06 -0.81
C LEU A 6 4.55 11.58 -0.97
N TYR A 7 3.74 12.20 -0.14
CA TYR A 7 3.44 13.64 -0.18
C TYR A 7 3.55 14.26 1.21
N VAL A 8 3.93 15.52 1.26
CA VAL A 8 3.88 16.35 2.47
C VAL A 8 3.11 17.63 2.17
N ILE A 9 2.33 18.10 3.13
CA ILE A 9 1.64 19.38 3.03
C ILE A 9 2.54 20.47 3.60
N GLY A 10 2.90 21.42 2.74
CA GLY A 10 3.72 22.57 3.10
C GLY A 10 3.00 23.57 4.01
N TYR A 11 3.74 24.51 4.59
CA TYR A 11 3.18 25.59 5.42
C TYR A 11 2.21 26.49 4.65
N ASP A 12 2.30 26.48 3.32
CA ASP A 12 1.38 27.20 2.41
C ASP A 12 0.11 26.39 2.09
N SER A 13 -0.12 25.27 2.79
CA SER A 13 -1.24 24.35 2.57
C SER A 13 -1.27 23.74 1.17
N LYS A 14 -0.12 23.61 0.52
CA LYS A 14 0.00 22.91 -0.77
C LYS A 14 0.63 21.53 -0.61
N PRO A 15 0.16 20.54 -1.39
CA PRO A 15 0.80 19.23 -1.42
C PRO A 15 2.12 19.28 -2.23
N TYR A 16 3.16 18.67 -1.68
CA TYR A 16 4.45 18.49 -2.33
C TYR A 16 4.75 17.01 -2.42
N ARG A 17 4.94 16.49 -3.64
CA ARG A 17 5.34 15.12 -3.85
C ARG A 17 6.82 14.96 -3.52
N LEU A 18 7.13 14.07 -2.57
CA LEU A 18 8.50 13.73 -2.20
C LEU A 18 9.10 12.71 -3.18
N GLY A 19 8.31 11.77 -3.63
CA GLY A 19 8.76 10.70 -4.51
C GLY A 19 7.87 9.46 -4.44
N PHE A 20 8.44 8.33 -4.85
CA PHE A 20 7.76 7.04 -4.93
C PHE A 20 8.57 5.97 -4.19
N ALA A 21 7.87 4.98 -3.64
CA ALA A 21 8.46 3.82 -2.97
C ALA A 21 7.74 2.54 -3.39
N ILE A 22 8.37 1.39 -3.18
CA ILE A 22 7.67 0.11 -3.24
C ILE A 22 6.68 0.10 -2.08
N GLY A 23 5.46 -0.37 -2.32
CA GLY A 23 4.40 -0.51 -1.34
C GLY A 23 3.87 -1.92 -1.20
N ASN A 24 3.41 -2.25 0.01
CA ASN A 24 2.61 -3.43 0.29
C ASN A 24 1.37 -2.97 1.06
N GLU A 25 0.25 -2.84 0.34
CA GLU A 25 -1.03 -2.55 0.94
C GLU A 25 -1.71 -3.85 1.35
N PHE A 26 -1.47 -4.28 2.59
CA PHE A 26 -2.09 -5.49 3.12
C PHE A 26 -3.61 -5.27 3.27
N SER A 27 -4.40 -6.17 2.67
CA SER A 27 -5.85 -6.02 2.57
C SER A 27 -6.58 -7.24 3.08
N ASP A 28 -7.72 -7.03 3.76
CA ASP A 28 -8.61 -8.11 4.18
C ASP A 28 -9.54 -8.53 3.05
N HIS A 29 -9.03 -9.35 2.14
CA HIS A 29 -9.79 -9.86 1.02
C HIS A 29 -10.96 -10.77 1.43
N VAL A 30 -10.95 -11.35 2.63
CA VAL A 30 -12.06 -12.15 3.16
C VAL A 30 -13.26 -11.24 3.43
N MET A 31 -13.03 -10.06 4.01
CA MET A 31 -14.06 -9.04 4.22
C MET A 31 -14.55 -8.46 2.89
N GLU A 32 -13.63 -8.09 2.00
CA GLU A 32 -13.94 -7.53 0.69
C GLU A 32 -14.86 -8.44 -0.14
N ARG A 33 -14.63 -9.76 -0.11
CA ARG A 33 -15.45 -10.75 -0.82
C ARG A 33 -16.89 -10.86 -0.33
N GLN A 34 -17.18 -10.44 0.89
CA GLN A 34 -18.52 -10.47 1.41
C GLN A 34 -19.42 -9.44 0.71
N ASN A 35 -18.89 -8.25 0.47
CA ASN A 35 -19.58 -7.19 -0.26
C ASN A 35 -18.55 -6.17 -0.75
N TYR A 36 -18.61 -5.79 -2.03
CA TYR A 36 -17.70 -4.78 -2.63
C TYR A 36 -17.72 -3.43 -1.89
N LEU A 37 -18.83 -3.09 -1.21
CA LEU A 37 -18.88 -1.89 -0.37
C LEU A 37 -17.87 -1.90 0.79
N TYR A 38 -17.33 -3.07 1.14
CA TYR A 38 -16.26 -3.21 2.14
C TYR A 38 -14.86 -3.00 1.58
N LEU A 39 -14.71 -2.64 0.30
CA LEU A 39 -13.39 -2.41 -0.30
C LEU A 39 -12.55 -1.44 0.53
N ALA A 40 -13.05 -0.24 0.81
CA ALA A 40 -12.33 0.75 1.62
C ALA A 40 -12.07 0.24 3.04
N HIS A 41 -13.03 -0.43 3.66
CA HIS A 41 -12.90 -0.97 5.02
C HIS A 41 -11.88 -2.11 5.11
N SER A 42 -11.75 -2.92 4.06
CA SER A 42 -10.77 -4.00 3.96
C SER A 42 -9.32 -3.50 3.99
N LYS A 43 -9.10 -2.22 3.67
CA LYS A 43 -7.80 -1.54 3.68
C LYS A 43 -7.38 -1.01 5.04
N LEU A 44 -8.24 -1.07 6.06
CA LEU A 44 -7.91 -0.67 7.43
C LEU A 44 -7.04 -1.76 8.10
N ARG A 45 -5.88 -1.99 7.54
CA ARG A 45 -4.83 -2.90 8.01
C ARG A 45 -3.49 -2.17 7.95
N SER A 46 -2.47 -2.70 8.64
CA SER A 46 -1.12 -2.15 8.52
C SER A 46 -0.60 -2.35 7.11
N CYS A 47 -0.10 -1.30 6.51
CA CYS A 47 0.59 -1.33 5.24
C CYS A 47 2.07 -1.00 5.44
N SER A 48 2.90 -1.29 4.44
CA SER A 48 4.31 -0.93 4.44
C SER A 48 4.74 -0.32 3.12
N TYR A 49 5.77 0.51 3.17
CA TYR A 49 6.38 1.14 1.99
C TYR A 49 7.86 1.43 2.26
N GLY A 50 8.64 1.53 1.20
CA GLY A 50 10.10 1.73 1.28
C GLY A 50 10.84 0.50 0.75
N PRO A 51 12.11 0.25 1.25
CA PRO A 51 12.90 1.12 2.13
C PRO A 51 13.48 2.34 1.43
N GLU A 52 13.37 2.42 0.10
CA GLU A 52 13.93 3.52 -0.69
C GLU A 52 12.84 4.48 -1.16
N LEU A 53 13.20 5.75 -1.25
CA LEU A 53 12.40 6.80 -1.87
C LEU A 53 13.07 7.21 -3.19
N ARG A 54 12.41 6.96 -4.30
CA ARG A 54 12.81 7.43 -5.61
C ARG A 54 12.23 8.81 -5.87
N VAL A 55 13.09 9.81 -6.02
CA VAL A 55 12.70 11.18 -6.35
C VAL A 55 12.58 11.35 -7.87
N GLY A 56 11.67 12.20 -8.32
CA GLY A 56 11.46 12.51 -9.74
C GLY A 56 10.10 12.02 -10.26
N PRO A 57 9.93 11.94 -11.58
CA PRO A 57 8.66 11.54 -12.17
C PRO A 57 8.37 10.05 -11.95
N LEU A 58 7.08 9.70 -11.91
CA LEU A 58 6.65 8.31 -11.90
C LEU A 58 7.06 7.65 -13.23
N PRO A 59 7.76 6.52 -13.18
CA PRO A 59 8.01 5.73 -14.38
C PRO A 59 6.71 5.28 -15.04
N GLN A 60 6.69 5.30 -16.36
CA GLN A 60 5.50 4.94 -17.12
C GLN A 60 5.19 3.44 -17.01
N HIS A 61 6.20 2.61 -17.03
CA HIS A 61 6.06 1.16 -16.95
C HIS A 61 7.07 0.59 -15.96
N LEU A 62 6.59 -0.19 -15.02
CA LEU A 62 7.38 -0.89 -14.02
C LEU A 62 6.90 -2.34 -13.92
N ALA A 63 7.85 -3.26 -13.94
CA ALA A 63 7.62 -4.67 -13.63
C ALA A 63 8.42 -5.05 -12.39
N GLY A 64 7.80 -5.78 -11.49
CA GLY A 64 8.44 -6.26 -10.27
C GLY A 64 8.01 -7.67 -9.91
N THR A 65 8.60 -8.22 -8.87
CA THR A 65 8.29 -9.54 -8.34
C THR A 65 7.84 -9.43 -6.90
N SER A 66 6.78 -10.14 -6.56
CA SER A 66 6.32 -10.30 -5.18
C SER A 66 6.40 -11.76 -4.78
N ARG A 67 6.96 -12.02 -3.59
CA ARG A 67 7.08 -13.36 -3.01
C ARG A 67 6.51 -13.39 -1.62
N ILE A 68 6.03 -14.58 -1.22
CA ILE A 68 5.72 -14.89 0.18
C ILE A 68 6.61 -16.05 0.59
N LEU A 69 7.37 -15.84 1.65
CA LEU A 69 8.24 -16.83 2.25
C LEU A 69 7.59 -17.35 3.55
N ARG A 70 7.63 -18.65 3.74
CA ARG A 70 7.21 -19.33 4.97
C ARG A 70 8.34 -20.23 5.44
N ASN A 71 8.83 -20.01 6.65
CA ASN A 71 10.01 -20.70 7.19
C ASN A 71 11.25 -20.64 6.26
N GLY A 72 11.41 -19.53 5.54
CA GLY A 72 12.49 -19.32 4.58
C GLY A 72 12.27 -19.90 3.19
N GLU A 73 11.20 -20.65 2.96
CA GLU A 73 10.87 -21.24 1.67
C GLU A 73 9.82 -20.40 0.94
N VAL A 74 9.97 -20.23 -0.38
CA VAL A 74 9.01 -19.50 -1.21
C VAL A 74 7.75 -20.34 -1.39
N VAL A 75 6.63 -19.91 -0.80
CA VAL A 75 5.32 -20.57 -0.93
C VAL A 75 4.44 -19.95 -2.01
N TRP A 76 4.78 -18.74 -2.45
CA TRP A 76 4.13 -18.07 -3.58
C TRP A 76 5.07 -17.04 -4.18
N GLN A 77 5.00 -16.90 -5.50
CA GLN A 77 5.69 -15.85 -6.25
C GLN A 77 4.88 -15.50 -7.49
N ASN A 78 4.81 -14.20 -7.79
CA ASN A 78 4.22 -13.72 -9.04
C ASN A 78 4.87 -12.40 -9.45
N GLU A 79 4.73 -12.04 -10.73
CA GLU A 79 5.08 -10.72 -11.23
C GLU A 79 3.94 -9.73 -11.00
N PHE A 80 4.28 -8.45 -10.85
CA PHE A 80 3.30 -7.37 -10.83
C PHE A 80 3.74 -6.23 -11.75
N LEU A 81 2.76 -5.53 -12.27
CA LEU A 81 2.96 -4.34 -13.09
C LEU A 81 2.51 -3.11 -12.30
N SER A 82 3.23 -2.01 -12.47
CA SER A 82 2.92 -0.71 -11.92
C SER A 82 3.42 0.40 -12.85
N GLY A 83 3.34 1.66 -12.41
CA GLY A 83 3.62 2.81 -13.26
C GLY A 83 2.38 3.26 -14.03
N GLU A 84 2.37 4.51 -14.47
CA GLU A 84 1.15 5.19 -14.94
C GLU A 84 0.50 4.50 -16.15
N ALA A 85 1.30 3.89 -17.04
CA ALA A 85 0.79 3.13 -18.18
C ALA A 85 0.02 1.85 -17.81
N ASN A 86 0.18 1.37 -16.57
CA ASN A 86 -0.51 0.18 -16.04
C ASN A 86 -1.62 0.54 -15.04
N MET A 87 -1.93 1.82 -14.87
CA MET A 87 -2.96 2.31 -13.95
C MET A 87 -4.26 2.63 -14.70
N CYS A 88 -5.40 2.47 -14.02
CA CYS A 88 -6.72 2.83 -14.56
C CYS A 88 -6.95 4.34 -14.60
N HIS A 89 -6.22 5.11 -13.80
CA HIS A 89 -6.32 6.56 -13.67
C HIS A 89 -4.92 7.18 -13.71
N SER A 90 -4.81 8.37 -14.30
CA SER A 90 -3.55 9.13 -14.26
C SER A 90 -3.22 9.58 -12.84
N LEU A 91 -1.94 9.75 -12.56
CA LEU A 91 -1.46 10.27 -11.29
C LEU A 91 -2.07 11.65 -10.98
N GLU A 92 -2.12 12.54 -11.99
CA GLU A 92 -2.74 13.87 -11.87
C GLU A 92 -4.21 13.78 -11.43
N ASN A 93 -4.97 12.84 -12.00
CA ASN A 93 -6.36 12.65 -11.63
C ASN A 93 -6.52 12.16 -10.18
N LEU A 94 -5.67 11.22 -9.74
CA LEU A 94 -5.69 10.71 -8.37
C LEU A 94 -5.31 11.82 -7.37
N GLU A 95 -4.27 12.59 -7.66
CA GLU A 95 -3.82 13.72 -6.85
C GLU A 95 -4.92 14.78 -6.74
N TYR A 96 -5.53 15.17 -7.86
CA TYR A 96 -6.63 16.12 -7.86
C TYR A 96 -7.80 15.64 -7.00
N HIS A 97 -8.23 14.39 -7.17
CA HIS A 97 -9.39 13.87 -6.43
C HIS A 97 -9.15 13.75 -4.94
N HIS A 98 -7.91 13.58 -4.49
CA HIS A 98 -7.58 13.60 -3.07
C HIS A 98 -7.43 15.04 -2.55
N PHE A 99 -6.56 15.83 -3.16
CA PHE A 99 -6.17 17.14 -2.64
C PHE A 99 -7.19 18.27 -2.91
N LYS A 100 -8.26 18.02 -3.67
CA LYS A 100 -9.36 18.99 -3.80
C LYS A 100 -10.13 19.24 -2.49
N TYR A 101 -9.97 18.39 -1.49
CA TYR A 101 -10.62 18.54 -0.19
C TYR A 101 -9.67 19.19 0.81
N SER A 102 -10.08 20.35 1.34
CA SER A 102 -9.25 21.13 2.26
C SER A 102 -8.84 20.40 3.53
N GLN A 103 -9.61 19.43 3.97
CA GLN A 103 -9.28 18.59 5.13
C GLN A 103 -7.97 17.79 4.97
N PHE A 104 -7.51 17.57 3.74
CA PHE A 104 -6.26 16.87 3.43
C PHE A 104 -5.09 17.84 3.17
N LEU A 105 -5.28 19.16 3.41
CA LEU A 105 -4.28 20.20 3.16
C LEU A 105 -3.76 20.83 4.45
N ARG A 106 -3.80 20.11 5.56
CA ARG A 106 -3.28 20.62 6.85
C ARG A 106 -1.74 20.60 6.82
N PRO A 107 -1.07 21.74 7.05
CA PRO A 107 0.38 21.82 7.06
C PRO A 107 1.03 20.79 7.99
N GLY A 108 2.05 20.09 7.49
CA GLY A 108 2.77 19.04 8.20
C GLY A 108 2.20 17.64 8.06
N ASP A 109 0.99 17.47 7.51
CA ASP A 109 0.46 16.14 7.22
C ASP A 109 1.28 15.46 6.12
N VAL A 110 1.43 14.15 6.27
CA VAL A 110 2.05 13.26 5.27
C VAL A 110 0.98 12.34 4.73
N HIS A 111 0.93 12.22 3.40
CA HIS A 111 0.00 11.32 2.71
C HIS A 111 0.79 10.27 1.95
N ILE A 112 0.35 9.02 2.05
CA ILE A 112 0.88 7.90 1.30
C ILE A 112 -0.24 7.35 0.44
N HIS A 113 -0.08 7.47 -0.87
CA HIS A 113 -1.06 6.98 -1.85
C HIS A 113 -0.57 5.66 -2.43
N PHE A 114 -1.33 4.61 -2.24
CA PHE A 114 -1.12 3.31 -2.85
C PHE A 114 -1.87 3.25 -4.18
N PHE A 115 -1.17 2.89 -5.27
CA PHE A 115 -1.74 3.02 -6.64
C PHE A 115 -2.42 1.78 -7.16
N GLY A 116 -2.38 0.69 -6.39
CA GLY A 116 -3.04 -0.56 -6.74
C GLY A 116 -2.21 -1.48 -7.64
N THR A 117 -2.69 -2.71 -7.71
CA THR A 117 -2.14 -3.77 -8.55
C THR A 117 -3.22 -4.77 -8.90
N ALA A 118 -3.03 -5.51 -10.00
CA ALA A 118 -3.85 -6.66 -10.34
C ALA A 118 -3.32 -7.97 -9.72
N THR A 119 -2.11 -7.96 -9.15
CA THR A 119 -1.45 -9.15 -8.60
C THR A 119 -1.79 -9.34 -7.14
N LEU A 120 -2.55 -10.37 -6.83
CA LEU A 120 -3.05 -10.69 -5.50
C LEU A 120 -2.74 -12.14 -5.13
N SER A 121 -1.94 -12.39 -4.10
CA SER A 121 -1.68 -13.74 -3.61
C SER A 121 -2.96 -14.46 -3.15
N PHE A 122 -3.93 -13.70 -2.65
CA PHE A 122 -5.23 -14.23 -2.27
C PHE A 122 -6.02 -14.80 -3.46
N ALA A 123 -5.92 -14.19 -4.65
CA ALA A 123 -6.56 -14.70 -5.86
C ALA A 123 -6.00 -16.06 -6.29
N ASP A 124 -4.72 -16.29 -6.01
CA ASP A 124 -4.03 -17.57 -6.25
C ASP A 124 -4.24 -18.60 -5.11
N GLY A 125 -5.18 -18.33 -4.20
CA GLY A 125 -5.57 -19.24 -3.13
C GLY A 125 -4.64 -19.22 -1.91
N ILE A 126 -3.65 -18.33 -1.85
CA ILE A 126 -2.74 -18.22 -0.72
C ILE A 126 -3.49 -17.66 0.50
N ARG A 127 -3.30 -18.33 1.63
CA ARG A 127 -3.71 -17.85 2.95
C ARG A 127 -2.47 -17.60 3.76
N THR A 128 -2.28 -16.36 4.14
CA THR A 128 -1.14 -15.95 4.96
C THR A 128 -1.25 -16.52 6.38
N GLN A 129 -0.10 -16.76 7.00
CA GLN A 129 0.04 -17.29 8.35
C GLN A 129 0.98 -16.40 9.17
N PRO A 130 0.87 -16.42 10.50
CA PRO A 130 1.84 -15.77 11.36
C PRO A 130 3.28 -16.20 11.01
N GLY A 131 4.18 -15.24 10.87
CA GLY A 131 5.57 -15.48 10.51
C GLY A 131 5.84 -15.57 8.99
N ASP A 132 4.82 -15.50 8.13
CA ASP A 132 5.04 -15.31 6.70
C ASP A 132 5.71 -13.95 6.44
N VAL A 133 6.61 -13.93 5.47
CA VAL A 133 7.34 -12.72 5.07
C VAL A 133 7.01 -12.39 3.62
N PHE A 134 6.54 -11.17 3.37
CA PHE A 134 6.45 -10.62 2.03
C PHE A 134 7.80 -10.05 1.63
N GLU A 135 8.22 -10.31 0.41
CA GLU A 135 9.35 -9.70 -0.24
C GLU A 135 8.93 -9.19 -1.61
N ILE A 136 9.04 -7.88 -1.82
CA ILE A 136 8.64 -7.20 -3.04
C ILE A 136 9.86 -6.50 -3.60
N SER A 137 10.23 -6.82 -4.84
CA SER A 137 11.38 -6.24 -5.52
C SER A 137 11.02 -5.69 -6.88
N GLN A 138 11.74 -4.65 -7.29
CA GLN A 138 11.55 -3.98 -8.56
C GLN A 138 12.89 -3.34 -8.98
N ALA A 139 13.28 -3.48 -10.24
CA ALA A 139 14.63 -3.13 -10.73
C ALA A 139 15.00 -1.64 -10.61
N GLU A 140 14.01 -0.75 -10.54
CA GLU A 140 14.22 0.70 -10.38
C GLU A 140 14.54 1.10 -8.92
N PHE A 141 14.44 0.15 -7.98
CA PHE A 141 14.80 0.30 -6.57
C PHE A 141 15.92 -0.69 -6.22
N GLY A 142 16.91 -0.23 -5.46
CA GLY A 142 18.11 -1.01 -5.12
C GLY A 142 17.87 -2.04 -4.04
N ALA A 143 16.85 -1.84 -3.19
CA ALA A 143 16.51 -2.74 -2.09
C ALA A 143 15.05 -3.20 -2.15
N PRO A 144 14.78 -4.50 -1.86
CA PRO A 144 13.42 -5.00 -1.76
C PRO A 144 12.71 -4.45 -0.53
N LEU A 145 11.37 -4.31 -0.60
CA LEU A 145 10.53 -4.14 0.56
C LEU A 145 10.29 -5.51 1.19
N ILE A 146 10.69 -5.68 2.45
CA ILE A 146 10.53 -6.92 3.21
C ILE A 146 9.73 -6.63 4.47
N ASN A 147 8.62 -7.32 4.67
CA ASN A 147 7.81 -7.19 5.88
C ASN A 147 7.17 -8.52 6.27
N GLY A 148 7.16 -8.81 7.57
CA GLY A 148 6.50 -9.98 8.14
C GLY A 148 5.04 -9.73 8.46
N ILE A 149 4.31 -10.81 8.72
CA ILE A 149 2.93 -10.79 9.20
C ILE A 149 2.93 -11.20 10.66
N GLU A 150 2.30 -10.36 11.48
CA GLU A 150 2.05 -10.64 12.90
C GLU A 150 0.57 -10.41 13.20
N PRO A 151 -0.11 -11.37 13.84
CA PRO A 151 -1.48 -11.17 14.31
C PRO A 151 -1.49 -10.13 15.44
N VAL A 152 -2.44 -9.22 15.39
CA VAL A 152 -2.65 -8.22 16.44
C VAL A 152 -4.00 -8.46 17.07
N GLU A 153 -4.03 -8.51 18.40
CA GLU A 153 -5.28 -8.55 19.16
C GLU A 153 -6.01 -7.20 19.08
N ALA A 154 -7.33 -7.23 19.15
CA ALA A 154 -8.12 -6.02 19.15
C ALA A 154 -7.75 -5.15 20.37
N ALA A 155 -7.34 -3.90 20.11
CA ALA A 155 -6.96 -2.94 21.15
C ALA A 155 -8.15 -2.46 22.01
N PHE A 156 -9.38 -2.76 21.58
CA PHE A 156 -10.61 -2.31 22.21
C PHE A 156 -11.60 -3.47 22.41
N THR A 157 -12.19 -3.54 23.58
CA THR A 157 -13.25 -4.50 23.91
C THR A 157 -14.59 -3.77 23.99
N PRO A 158 -15.67 -4.30 23.36
CA PRO A 158 -16.99 -3.72 23.47
C PRO A 158 -17.42 -3.49 24.93
N GLY A 159 -18.03 -2.33 25.21
CA GLY A 159 -18.49 -1.98 26.55
C GLY A 159 -17.45 -1.36 27.47
N THR A 160 -16.25 -1.05 26.98
CA THR A 160 -15.17 -0.43 27.78
C THR A 160 -15.06 1.09 27.61
N ILE A 161 -16.04 1.74 26.96
CA ILE A 161 -16.07 3.21 26.86
C ILE A 161 -16.43 3.78 28.23
N GLY A 162 -15.51 4.58 28.78
CA GLY A 162 -15.78 5.34 30.02
C GLY A 162 -16.73 6.52 29.75
N THR A 163 -17.49 6.91 30.77
CA THR A 163 -18.27 8.17 30.79
C THR A 163 -17.54 9.19 31.67
N LEU A 164 -17.52 10.45 31.26
CA LEU A 164 -16.99 11.57 32.03
C LEU A 164 -18.00 12.04 33.08
#